data_aeb208b8c61499195b935e07f881ba0d
#
_entry.id   aeb208b8c61499195b935e07f881ba0d
#
_cell.length_a   1.000
_cell.length_b   1.000
_cell.length_c   1.000
_cell.angle_alpha   90.00
_cell.angle_beta   90.00
_cell.angle_gamma   90.00
#
_symmetry.space_group_name_H-M   'P 1'
#
loop_
_entity.id
_entity.type
_entity.pdbx_description
1 polymer ?
#
loop_
_entity_poly.entity_id
_entity_poly.type
_entity_poly.pdbx_seq_one_letter_code
_entity_poly.pdbx_strand_id
1 'polypeptide(L)'
;CCLAGGLGGYVLARPQEALARRGLAAVEGTPGALGAVRAYGAMLLMSHAGAAGLLGYYPSVGASMALALALLWAGSAIGRLASNGLDGQTDPAGIQNLLLDVLMGLTLSLPFWASRQLTGGPVFNV
;
A
#
# COMPACT_ATOMS: atom_id res chain seq x y z
N CYS A 1 -5.41 7.26 -0.42
CA CYS A 1 -4.01 7.73 -0.27
C CYS A 1 -3.65 8.08 1.18
N CYS A 2 -4.47 8.86 1.92
CA CYS A 2 -4.13 9.32 3.29
C CYS A 2 -3.93 8.17 4.28
N LEU A 3 -4.76 7.13 4.25
CA LEU A 3 -4.64 5.98 5.16
C LEU A 3 -3.33 5.20 4.91
N ALA A 4 -3.04 4.89 3.65
CA ALA A 4 -1.82 4.16 3.30
C ALA A 4 -0.55 5.00 3.51
N GLY A 5 -0.62 6.31 3.22
CA GLY A 5 0.45 7.26 3.55
C GLY A 5 0.68 7.36 5.07
N GLY A 6 -0.40 7.43 5.86
CA GLY A 6 -0.32 7.41 7.32
C GLY A 6 0.30 6.12 7.87
N LEU A 7 -0.04 4.97 7.29
CA LEU A 7 0.60 3.69 7.61
C LEU A 7 2.11 3.74 7.31
N GLY A 8 2.49 4.30 6.16
CA GLY A 8 3.90 4.50 5.80
C GLY A 8 4.64 5.38 6.80
N GLY A 9 4.03 6.48 7.22
CA GLY A 9 4.56 7.37 8.27
C GLY A 9 4.74 6.65 9.61
N TYR A 10 3.76 5.81 9.99
CA TYR A 10 3.87 4.99 11.21
C TYR A 10 5.04 4.00 11.14
N VAL A 11 5.19 3.27 10.01
CA VAL A 11 6.31 2.33 9.80
C VAL A 11 7.64 3.05 9.83
N LEU A 12 7.73 4.25 9.25
CA LEU A 12 8.94 5.08 9.26
C LEU A 12 9.31 5.51 10.69
N ALA A 13 8.33 5.97 11.47
CA ALA A 13 8.57 6.48 12.82
C ALA A 13 8.83 5.37 13.84
N ARG A 14 8.09 4.25 13.74
CA ARG A 14 8.09 3.15 14.72
C ARG A 14 8.29 1.78 14.08
N PRO A 15 9.44 1.53 13.46
CA PRO A 15 9.66 0.31 12.65
C PRO A 15 9.57 -0.98 13.48
N GLN A 16 10.03 -0.97 14.73
CA GLN A 16 9.97 -2.15 15.60
C GLN A 16 8.52 -2.53 15.95
N GLU A 17 7.70 -1.54 16.32
CA GLU A 17 6.29 -1.76 16.61
C GLU A 17 5.51 -2.21 15.36
N ALA A 18 5.85 -1.63 14.21
CA ALA A 18 5.24 -1.98 12.93
C ALA A 18 5.54 -3.44 12.53
N LEU A 19 6.76 -3.91 12.75
CA LEU A 19 7.15 -5.31 12.56
C LEU A 19 6.40 -6.23 13.52
N ALA A 20 6.38 -5.91 14.81
CA ALA A 20 5.72 -6.72 15.84
C ALA A 20 4.22 -6.89 15.54
N ARG A 21 3.53 -5.83 15.09
CA ARG A 21 2.10 -5.90 14.69
C ARG A 21 1.86 -6.79 13.47
N ARG A 22 2.88 -7.03 12.66
CA ARG A 22 2.81 -7.92 11.49
C ARG A 22 3.30 -9.34 11.79
N GLY A 23 3.56 -9.68 13.06
CA GLY A 23 4.10 -10.97 13.45
C GLY A 23 5.56 -11.18 13.04
N LEU A 24 6.27 -10.08 12.70
CA LEU A 24 7.66 -10.11 12.27
C LEU A 24 8.54 -9.55 13.38
N ALA A 25 9.74 -10.12 13.55
CA ALA A 25 10.78 -9.57 14.42
C ALA A 25 12.01 -9.24 13.57
N ALA A 26 12.68 -8.13 13.87
CA ALA A 26 14.01 -7.92 13.34
C ALA A 26 14.94 -8.98 13.95
N VAL A 27 15.69 -9.70 13.12
CA VAL A 27 16.68 -10.66 13.59
C VAL A 27 17.74 -9.87 14.37
N GLU A 28 17.93 -10.20 15.64
CA GLU A 28 18.95 -9.57 16.46
C GLU A 28 20.33 -9.73 15.81
N GLY A 29 21.09 -8.63 15.76
CA GLY A 29 22.43 -8.62 15.17
C GLY A 29 22.48 -8.44 13.64
N THR A 30 21.36 -8.20 12.95
CA THR A 30 21.38 -7.86 11.51
C THR A 30 21.51 -6.34 11.33
N PRO A 31 22.70 -5.81 10.99
CA PRO A 31 22.87 -4.37 10.71
C PRO A 31 21.96 -3.94 9.56
N GLY A 32 21.25 -2.82 9.71
CA GLY A 32 20.44 -2.24 8.65
C GLY A 32 19.03 -2.77 8.52
N ALA A 33 18.60 -3.83 9.23
CA ALA A 33 17.24 -4.36 9.14
C ALA A 33 16.18 -3.30 9.45
N LEU A 34 16.33 -2.53 10.52
CA LEU A 34 15.43 -1.42 10.84
C LEU A 34 15.49 -0.27 9.82
N GLY A 35 16.66 -0.05 9.22
CA GLY A 35 16.84 0.92 8.13
C GLY A 35 16.03 0.53 6.89
N ALA A 36 16.04 -0.73 6.51
CA ALA A 36 15.23 -1.24 5.41
C ALA A 36 13.72 -1.07 5.68
N VAL A 37 13.27 -1.36 6.90
CA VAL A 37 11.87 -1.16 7.30
C VAL A 37 11.48 0.32 7.25
N ARG A 38 12.35 1.22 7.73
CA ARG A 38 12.13 2.67 7.61
C ARG A 38 12.10 3.13 6.15
N ALA A 39 13.01 2.64 5.31
CA ALA A 39 13.00 2.95 3.89
C ALA A 39 11.68 2.53 3.22
N TYR A 40 11.17 1.34 3.54
CA TYR A 40 9.87 0.88 3.09
C TYR A 40 8.73 1.82 3.55
N GLY A 41 8.73 2.23 4.83
CA GLY A 41 7.77 3.19 5.37
C GLY A 41 7.83 4.54 4.65
N ALA A 42 9.04 5.04 4.38
CA ALA A 42 9.24 6.29 3.62
C ALA A 42 8.71 6.17 2.17
N MET A 43 8.97 5.05 1.50
CA MET A 43 8.44 4.80 0.16
C MET A 43 6.91 4.79 0.14
N LEU A 44 6.26 4.12 1.09
CA LEU A 44 4.81 4.14 1.23
C LEU A 44 4.29 5.56 1.47
N LEU A 45 4.88 6.29 2.40
CA LEU A 45 4.48 7.67 2.71
C LEU A 45 4.58 8.56 1.47
N MET A 46 5.74 8.60 0.83
CA MET A 46 6.01 9.51 -0.29
C MET A 46 5.17 9.16 -1.53
N SER A 47 5.01 7.89 -1.86
CA SER A 47 4.21 7.47 -3.01
C SER A 47 2.73 7.83 -2.84
N HIS A 48 2.16 7.63 -1.65
CA HIS A 48 0.76 7.94 -1.40
C HIS A 48 0.52 9.44 -1.19
N ALA A 49 1.47 10.17 -0.60
CA ALA A 49 1.42 11.63 -0.52
C ALA A 49 1.52 12.27 -1.92
N GLY A 50 2.40 11.76 -2.76
CA GLY A 50 2.51 12.18 -4.15
C GLY A 50 1.22 11.93 -4.95
N ALA A 51 0.64 10.74 -4.83
CA ALA A 51 -0.63 10.42 -5.47
C ALA A 51 -1.77 11.33 -4.97
N ALA A 52 -1.83 11.62 -3.67
CA ALA A 52 -2.84 12.50 -3.09
C ALA A 52 -2.67 13.95 -3.59
N GLY A 53 -1.44 14.46 -3.62
CA GLY A 53 -1.12 15.77 -4.16
C GLY A 53 -1.50 15.89 -5.65
N LEU A 54 -1.09 14.92 -6.47
CA LEU A 54 -1.45 14.89 -7.88
C LEU A 54 -2.96 14.77 -8.09
N LEU A 55 -3.67 14.04 -7.24
CA LEU A 55 -5.13 13.94 -7.33
C LEU A 55 -5.81 15.32 -7.08
N GLY A 56 -5.21 16.16 -6.24
CA GLY A 56 -5.69 17.51 -5.99
C GLY A 56 -5.40 18.51 -7.12
N TYR A 57 -4.22 18.45 -7.72
CA TYR A 57 -3.78 19.42 -8.75
C TYR A 57 -4.02 18.94 -10.18
N TYR A 58 -3.86 17.64 -10.44
CA TYR A 58 -3.99 16.99 -11.74
C TYR A 58 -4.80 15.70 -11.62
N PRO A 59 -6.14 15.77 -11.53
CA PRO A 59 -6.99 14.64 -11.15
C PRO A 59 -6.79 13.37 -12.00
N SER A 60 -6.59 13.50 -13.31
CA SER A 60 -6.37 12.36 -14.20
C SER A 60 -5.05 11.63 -13.91
N VAL A 61 -3.98 12.40 -13.68
CA VAL A 61 -2.65 11.86 -13.34
C VAL A 61 -2.69 11.21 -11.95
N GLY A 62 -3.30 11.91 -10.99
CA GLY A 62 -3.46 11.39 -9.63
C GLY A 62 -4.31 10.12 -9.56
N ALA A 63 -5.37 10.03 -10.36
CA ALA A 63 -6.21 8.84 -10.46
C ALA A 63 -5.44 7.65 -11.05
N SER A 64 -4.63 7.87 -12.08
CA SER A 64 -3.77 6.84 -12.67
C SER A 64 -2.69 6.38 -11.71
N MET A 65 -2.09 7.28 -10.97
CA MET A 65 -1.10 6.94 -9.93
C MET A 65 -1.74 6.18 -8.76
N ALA A 66 -2.94 6.56 -8.34
CA ALA A 66 -3.69 5.84 -7.32
C ALA A 66 -4.03 4.42 -7.77
N LEU A 67 -4.38 4.22 -9.05
CA LEU A 67 -4.58 2.89 -9.62
C LEU A 67 -3.30 2.05 -9.62
N ALA A 68 -2.15 2.63 -9.97
CA ALA A 68 -0.88 1.92 -9.90
C ALA A 68 -0.56 1.46 -8.46
N LEU A 69 -0.84 2.31 -7.46
CA LEU A 69 -0.72 1.93 -6.05
C LEU A 69 -1.75 0.86 -5.64
N ALA A 70 -2.98 0.90 -6.20
CA ALA A 70 -3.97 -0.16 -5.97
C ALA A 70 -3.49 -1.53 -6.46
N LEU A 71 -2.83 -1.58 -7.64
CA LEU A 71 -2.23 -2.79 -8.18
C LEU A 71 -1.08 -3.32 -7.31
N LEU A 72 -0.29 -2.43 -6.70
CA LEU A 72 0.76 -2.81 -5.76
C LEU A 72 0.18 -3.51 -4.52
N TRP A 73 -0.92 -2.98 -3.95
CA TRP A 73 -1.61 -3.60 -2.83
C TRP A 73 -2.30 -4.92 -3.23
N ALA A 74 -2.87 -5.00 -4.43
CA ALA A 74 -3.40 -6.24 -4.97
C ALA A 74 -2.31 -7.31 -5.13
N GLY A 75 -1.13 -6.93 -5.60
CA GLY A 75 0.04 -7.82 -5.67
C GLY A 75 0.46 -8.34 -4.29
N SER A 76 0.45 -7.49 -3.25
CA SER A 76 0.70 -7.90 -1.87
C SER A 76 -0.34 -8.93 -1.39
N ALA A 77 -1.62 -8.69 -1.65
CA ALA A 77 -2.70 -9.62 -1.31
C ALA A 77 -2.53 -10.98 -2.00
N ILE A 78 -2.21 -10.99 -3.29
CA ILE A 78 -1.95 -12.22 -4.06
C ILE A 78 -0.75 -12.98 -3.48
N GLY A 79 0.34 -12.28 -3.15
CA GLY A 79 1.52 -12.89 -2.53
C GLY A 79 1.19 -13.58 -1.20
N ARG A 80 0.35 -12.95 -0.35
CA ARG A 80 -0.11 -13.55 0.91
C ARG A 80 -1.00 -14.76 0.67
N LEU A 81 -1.93 -14.69 -0.29
CA LEU A 81 -2.77 -15.83 -0.65
C LEU A 81 -1.93 -17.01 -1.14
N ALA A 82 -0.93 -16.75 -1.97
CA ALA A 82 -0.01 -17.78 -2.44
C ALA A 82 0.76 -18.41 -1.28
N SER A 83 1.30 -17.61 -0.34
CA SER A 83 1.99 -18.12 0.85
C SER A 83 1.05 -18.95 1.74
N ASN A 84 -0.19 -18.50 1.95
CA ASN A 84 -1.16 -19.27 2.71
C ASN A 84 -1.47 -20.63 2.05
N GLY A 85 -1.58 -20.66 0.71
CA GLY A 85 -1.88 -21.87 -0.03
C GLY A 85 -0.70 -22.84 -0.18
N LEU A 86 0.51 -22.30 -0.37
CA LEU A 86 1.72 -23.11 -0.63
C LEU A 86 2.44 -23.50 0.67
N ASP A 87 2.51 -22.57 1.64
CA ASP A 87 3.28 -22.75 2.87
C ASP A 87 2.42 -23.18 4.06
N GLY A 88 1.09 -23.22 3.90
CA GLY A 88 0.13 -23.59 4.94
C GLY A 88 0.11 -22.60 6.12
N GLN A 89 0.60 -21.39 5.93
CA GLN A 89 0.71 -20.36 6.98
C GLN A 89 -0.59 -19.55 7.08
N THR A 90 -1.51 -20.04 7.90
CA THR A 90 -2.76 -19.33 8.23
C THR A 90 -2.73 -18.87 9.68
N ASP A 91 -2.03 -17.76 9.93
CA ASP A 91 -2.07 -17.09 11.23
C ASP A 91 -3.07 -15.92 11.22
N PRO A 92 -3.66 -15.54 12.36
CA PRO A 92 -4.61 -14.43 12.45
C PRO A 92 -4.03 -13.08 11.97
N ALA A 93 -2.74 -12.83 12.19
CA ALA A 93 -2.07 -11.61 11.72
C ALA A 93 -1.96 -11.60 10.19
N GLY A 94 -1.71 -12.75 9.56
CA GLY A 94 -1.69 -12.91 8.10
C GLY A 94 -3.04 -12.58 7.48
N ILE A 95 -4.15 -13.05 8.10
CA ILE A 95 -5.51 -12.76 7.63
C ILE A 95 -5.81 -11.25 7.75
N GLN A 96 -5.48 -10.62 8.87
CA GLN A 96 -5.69 -9.18 9.05
C GLN A 96 -4.89 -8.36 8.02
N ASN A 97 -3.65 -8.73 7.76
CA ASN A 97 -2.82 -8.06 6.75
C ASN A 97 -3.39 -8.26 5.34
N LEU A 98 -3.90 -9.44 5.01
CA LEU A 98 -4.57 -9.71 3.73
C LEU A 98 -5.80 -8.82 3.55
N LEU A 99 -6.66 -8.72 4.57
CA LEU A 99 -7.84 -7.85 4.55
C LEU A 99 -7.45 -6.38 4.36
N LEU A 100 -6.38 -5.92 5.03
CA LEU A 100 -5.85 -4.58 4.86
C LEU A 100 -5.37 -4.33 3.43
N ASP A 101 -4.61 -5.27 2.85
CA ASP A 101 -4.11 -5.15 1.49
C ASP A 101 -5.26 -5.05 0.47
N VAL A 102 -6.30 -5.88 0.62
CA VAL A 102 -7.51 -5.84 -0.24
C VAL A 102 -8.25 -4.51 -0.07
N LEU A 103 -8.48 -4.07 1.17
CA LEU A 103 -9.17 -2.81 1.46
C LEU A 103 -8.42 -1.62 0.85
N MET A 104 -7.08 -1.57 1.00
CA MET A 104 -6.25 -0.52 0.42
C MET A 104 -6.31 -0.54 -1.11
N GLY A 105 -6.22 -1.71 -1.73
CA GLY A 105 -6.33 -1.85 -3.19
C GLY A 105 -7.67 -1.34 -3.71
N LEU A 106 -8.78 -1.73 -3.07
CA LEU A 106 -10.12 -1.28 -3.45
C LEU A 106 -10.28 0.24 -3.28
N THR A 107 -9.91 0.80 -2.13
CA THR A 107 -10.07 2.23 -1.87
C THR A 107 -9.22 3.11 -2.79
N LEU A 108 -8.01 2.66 -3.14
CA LEU A 108 -7.13 3.37 -4.06
C LEU A 108 -7.59 3.29 -5.52
N SER A 109 -8.35 2.27 -5.90
CA SER A 109 -8.91 2.17 -7.25
C SER A 109 -10.11 3.10 -7.49
N LEU A 110 -10.82 3.54 -6.45
CA LEU A 110 -12.04 4.36 -6.56
C LEU A 110 -11.86 5.66 -7.36
N PRO A 111 -10.79 6.47 -7.19
CA PRO A 111 -10.63 7.70 -7.96
C PRO A 111 -10.56 7.45 -9.47
N PHE A 112 -9.98 6.34 -9.90
CA PHE A 112 -9.88 5.98 -11.30
C PHE A 112 -11.26 5.66 -11.91
N TRP A 113 -12.10 4.90 -11.20
CA TRP A 113 -13.45 4.57 -11.65
C TRP A 113 -14.37 5.79 -11.63
N ALA A 114 -14.26 6.63 -10.59
CA ALA A 114 -15.05 7.85 -10.48
C ALA A 114 -14.71 8.84 -11.61
N SER A 115 -13.44 9.03 -11.94
CA SER A 115 -13.02 9.92 -13.03
C SER A 115 -13.55 9.48 -14.40
N ARG A 116 -13.63 8.17 -14.66
CA ARG A 116 -14.21 7.63 -15.90
C ARG A 116 -15.71 7.93 -16.03
N GLN A 117 -16.45 7.91 -14.93
CA GLN A 117 -17.90 8.21 -14.96
C GLN A 117 -18.17 9.70 -15.18
N LEU A 118 -17.32 10.58 -14.66
CA LEU A 118 -17.51 12.02 -14.77
C LEU A 118 -17.12 12.59 -16.15
N THR A 119 -16.17 11.96 -16.84
CA THR A 119 -15.66 12.47 -18.12
C THR A 119 -16.34 11.84 -19.34
N GLY A 120 -17.13 10.77 -19.17
CA GLY A 120 -17.84 10.10 -20.27
C GLY A 120 -16.94 9.55 -21.40
N GLY A 121 -15.61 9.58 -21.23
CA GLY A 121 -14.64 9.22 -22.24
C GLY A 121 -13.39 8.56 -21.65
N PRO A 122 -12.50 8.01 -22.49
CA PRO A 122 -11.25 7.42 -22.04
C PRO A 122 -10.39 8.49 -21.36
N VAL A 123 -9.82 8.16 -20.21
CA VAL A 123 -9.00 9.04 -19.35
C VAL A 123 -7.70 9.54 -20.05
N PHE A 124 -7.46 9.09 -21.26
CA PHE A 124 -6.25 9.34 -22.05
C PHE A 124 -6.47 10.36 -23.18
N ASN A 125 -7.19 11.46 -22.93
CA ASN A 125 -7.01 12.63 -23.78
C ASN A 125 -5.82 13.41 -23.24
N VAL A 126 -4.65 13.11 -23.80
CA VAL A 126 -3.43 13.91 -23.68
C VAL A 126 -3.58 15.15 -24.53
#